data_b57e59c7e1ae2f5162cd4bc84627c645
#
_entry.id   b57e59c7e1ae2f5162cd4bc84627c645
#
_cell.length_a   1.000
_cell.length_b   1.000
_cell.length_c   1.000
_cell.angle_alpha   90.00
_cell.angle_beta   90.00
_cell.angle_gamma   90.00
#
_symmetry.space_group_name_H-M   'P 1'
#
loop_
_entity.id
_entity.type
_entity.pdbx_description
1 polymer ?
#
loop_
_entity_poly.entity_id
_entity_poly.type
_entity_poly.pdbx_seq_one_letter_code
_entity_poly.pdbx_strand_id
1 'polypeptide(L)'
;MKIGFIGGGKMAAALIKGVLKSGLCKPEDITVSDVHAPSAEKLRSETGVAIAASNADVVSASDAIILAVKPGDAIAAIQGVTTQQTGSPMRWASQGGGTGGSAGGKLLISIVAGLSIRSIEQATGDKFRVIRVMPNTPALVLSGASAFALGTQASEEDAKIAESIFGGVGVAVQVKEALLDTVTGLSGSGPAYVYTVIEALADGGVLMGLPRELALQLAAKTVAGAAEMVLQSGLHPAVLRDQVTSPGGTTIAGIEALEAGGLRASLIAAVRAATERATALGAAK
;
A
#
# COMPACT_ATOMS: atom_id res chain seq x y z
N MET A 1 -5.31 16.94 11.46
CA MET A 1 -6.16 16.17 10.51
C MET A 1 -6.58 14.89 11.18
N LYS A 2 -7.88 14.60 11.18
CA LYS A 2 -8.43 13.36 11.75
C LYS A 2 -8.54 12.30 10.67
N ILE A 3 -8.01 11.09 10.94
CA ILE A 3 -7.99 9.98 9.99
C ILE A 3 -8.86 8.84 10.52
N GLY A 4 -9.79 8.38 9.68
CA GLY A 4 -10.64 7.23 9.97
C GLY A 4 -10.18 5.99 9.22
N PHE A 5 -10.27 4.82 9.84
CA PHE A 5 -10.02 3.54 9.16
C PHE A 5 -11.28 2.67 9.24
N ILE A 6 -11.76 2.26 8.10
CA ILE A 6 -12.79 1.22 7.97
C ILE A 6 -12.06 -0.09 7.67
N GLY A 7 -11.93 -0.94 8.68
CA GLY A 7 -11.08 -2.12 8.71
C GLY A 7 -9.77 -1.89 9.47
N GLY A 8 -9.50 -2.74 10.48
CA GLY A 8 -8.31 -2.72 11.36
C GLY A 8 -7.33 -3.85 11.08
N GLY A 9 -7.28 -4.36 9.83
CA GLY A 9 -6.40 -5.46 9.43
C GLY A 9 -4.90 -5.09 9.41
N LYS A 10 -4.06 -6.05 8.98
CA LYS A 10 -2.59 -5.87 8.95
C LYS A 10 -2.12 -4.60 8.23
N MET A 11 -2.73 -4.27 7.08
CA MET A 11 -2.35 -3.08 6.32
C MET A 11 -2.77 -1.79 7.03
N ALA A 12 -3.98 -1.75 7.60
CA ALA A 12 -4.42 -0.62 8.42
C ALA A 12 -3.48 -0.41 9.62
N ALA A 13 -3.11 -1.47 10.32
CA ALA A 13 -2.16 -1.41 11.43
C ALA A 13 -0.78 -0.86 11.00
N ALA A 14 -0.28 -1.25 9.82
CA ALA A 14 0.96 -0.72 9.27
C ALA A 14 0.87 0.79 9.02
N LEU A 15 -0.19 1.22 8.33
CA LEU A 15 -0.43 2.63 8.02
C LEU A 15 -0.58 3.47 9.28
N ILE A 16 -1.35 3.00 10.26
CA ILE A 16 -1.55 3.68 11.55
C ILE A 16 -0.18 3.86 12.26
N LYS A 17 0.61 2.79 12.38
CA LYS A 17 1.94 2.87 13.00
C LYS A 17 2.87 3.81 12.24
N GLY A 18 2.82 3.82 10.91
CA GLY A 18 3.59 4.75 10.08
C GLY A 18 3.19 6.21 10.27
N VAL A 19 1.89 6.49 10.24
CA VAL A 19 1.32 7.82 10.47
C VAL A 19 1.67 8.36 11.86
N LEU A 20 1.60 7.51 12.89
CA LEU A 20 1.99 7.88 14.25
C LEU A 20 3.50 8.14 14.36
N LYS A 21 4.32 7.29 13.75
CA LYS A 21 5.79 7.42 13.76
C LYS A 21 6.28 8.65 13.01
N SER A 22 5.63 9.01 11.91
CA SER A 22 5.95 10.22 11.13
C SER A 22 5.51 11.52 11.82
N GLY A 23 4.70 11.43 12.89
CA GLY A 23 4.14 12.59 13.57
C GLY A 23 3.03 13.32 12.80
N LEU A 24 2.50 12.69 11.73
CA LEU A 24 1.42 13.26 10.93
C LEU A 24 0.13 13.44 11.74
N CYS A 25 -0.17 12.51 12.64
CA CYS A 25 -1.30 12.54 13.56
C CYS A 25 -0.89 11.99 14.93
N LYS A 26 -1.69 12.32 15.95
CA LYS A 26 -1.61 11.71 17.28
C LYS A 26 -2.61 10.55 17.37
N PRO A 27 -2.47 9.62 18.36
CA PRO A 27 -3.42 8.52 18.53
C PRO A 27 -4.88 8.97 18.65
N GLU A 28 -5.15 10.08 19.36
CA GLU A 28 -6.48 10.65 19.53
C GLU A 28 -7.12 11.19 18.24
N ASP A 29 -6.33 11.41 17.20
CA ASP A 29 -6.81 11.85 15.88
C ASP A 29 -7.18 10.69 14.96
N ILE A 30 -6.95 9.44 15.40
CA ILE A 30 -7.19 8.25 14.60
C ILE A 30 -8.36 7.44 15.19
N THR A 31 -9.35 7.15 14.34
CA THR A 31 -10.53 6.36 14.70
C THR A 31 -10.64 5.14 13.79
N VAL A 32 -10.87 3.96 14.35
CA VAL A 32 -10.93 2.69 13.61
C VAL A 32 -12.24 1.98 13.87
N SER A 33 -12.86 1.39 12.85
CA SER A 33 -13.91 0.37 12.99
C SER A 33 -13.44 -0.95 12.36
N ASP A 34 -13.77 -2.06 13.01
CA ASP A 34 -13.57 -3.40 12.46
C ASP A 34 -14.69 -4.32 12.93
N VAL A 35 -15.17 -5.18 12.05
CA VAL A 35 -16.20 -6.19 12.38
C VAL A 35 -15.65 -7.28 13.31
N HIS A 36 -14.32 -7.46 13.34
CA HIS A 36 -13.64 -8.41 14.20
C HIS A 36 -13.09 -7.69 15.44
N ALA A 37 -13.90 -7.63 16.51
CA ALA A 37 -13.57 -6.92 17.74
C ALA A 37 -12.17 -7.21 18.32
N PRO A 38 -11.65 -8.46 18.33
CA PRO A 38 -10.29 -8.73 18.80
C PRO A 38 -9.20 -8.01 18.02
N SER A 39 -9.36 -7.82 16.70
CA SER A 39 -8.39 -7.06 15.88
C SER A 39 -8.40 -5.58 16.24
N ALA A 40 -9.57 -5.00 16.40
CA ALA A 40 -9.72 -3.60 16.81
C ALA A 40 -9.11 -3.35 18.20
N GLU A 41 -9.38 -4.22 19.17
CA GLU A 41 -8.87 -4.11 20.54
C GLU A 41 -7.34 -4.27 20.60
N LYS A 42 -6.78 -5.22 19.84
CA LYS A 42 -5.34 -5.36 19.70
C LYS A 42 -4.71 -4.09 19.15
N LEU A 43 -5.31 -3.51 18.12
CA LEU A 43 -4.82 -2.28 17.51
C LEU A 43 -4.86 -1.11 18.51
N ARG A 44 -5.95 -0.98 19.26
CA ARG A 44 -6.08 0.01 20.35
C ARG A 44 -4.99 -0.16 21.40
N SER A 45 -4.76 -1.38 21.88
CA SER A 45 -3.74 -1.65 22.89
C SER A 45 -2.32 -1.36 22.42
N GLU A 46 -2.03 -1.58 21.12
CA GLU A 46 -0.70 -1.35 20.55
C GLU A 46 -0.43 0.11 20.17
N THR A 47 -1.47 0.89 19.84
CA THR A 47 -1.30 2.21 19.23
C THR A 47 -2.01 3.35 19.95
N GLY A 48 -2.94 3.04 20.86
CA GLY A 48 -3.73 4.04 21.60
C GLY A 48 -4.83 4.72 20.78
N VAL A 49 -5.14 4.25 19.57
CA VAL A 49 -6.19 4.82 18.71
C VAL A 49 -7.60 4.55 19.24
N ALA A 50 -8.55 5.40 18.85
CA ALA A 50 -9.95 5.23 19.22
C ALA A 50 -10.63 4.15 18.37
N ILE A 51 -11.50 3.34 19.00
CA ILE A 51 -12.33 2.36 18.30
C ILE A 51 -13.77 2.89 18.23
N ALA A 52 -14.33 2.95 17.03
CA ALA A 52 -15.71 3.33 16.78
C ALA A 52 -16.64 2.11 16.77
N ALA A 53 -17.89 2.32 17.15
CA ALA A 53 -18.91 1.28 17.13
C ALA A 53 -19.41 0.94 15.72
N SER A 54 -19.30 1.88 14.77
CA SER A 54 -19.75 1.71 13.40
C SER A 54 -18.85 2.44 12.38
N ASN A 55 -18.96 2.04 11.10
CA ASN A 55 -18.30 2.77 10.00
C ASN A 55 -18.82 4.21 9.88
N ALA A 56 -20.10 4.46 10.22
CA ALA A 56 -20.69 5.80 10.20
C ALA A 56 -20.05 6.72 11.24
N ASP A 57 -19.72 6.19 12.42
CA ASP A 57 -19.02 6.96 13.46
C ASP A 57 -17.61 7.32 12.99
N VAL A 58 -16.90 6.39 12.33
CA VAL A 58 -15.59 6.68 11.72
C VAL A 58 -15.70 7.82 10.73
N VAL A 59 -16.64 7.74 9.79
CA VAL A 59 -16.82 8.80 8.78
C VAL A 59 -17.19 10.13 9.42
N SER A 60 -18.05 10.14 10.42
CA SER A 60 -18.44 11.37 11.10
C SER A 60 -17.27 12.06 11.80
N ALA A 61 -16.39 11.27 12.42
CA ALA A 61 -15.27 11.75 13.23
C ALA A 61 -14.03 12.18 12.42
N SER A 62 -13.95 11.86 11.12
CA SER A 62 -12.71 11.95 10.34
C SER A 62 -12.79 12.93 9.18
N ASP A 63 -11.65 13.52 8.79
CA ASP A 63 -11.49 14.37 7.62
C ASP A 63 -11.14 13.51 6.38
N ALA A 64 -10.27 12.50 6.56
CA ALA A 64 -9.88 11.51 5.57
C ALA A 64 -10.22 10.09 6.07
N ILE A 65 -10.80 9.26 5.21
CA ILE A 65 -11.22 7.90 5.54
C ILE A 65 -10.39 6.92 4.70
N ILE A 66 -9.78 5.93 5.33
CA ILE A 66 -9.06 4.84 4.67
C ILE A 66 -9.93 3.58 4.70
N LEU A 67 -10.33 3.11 3.51
CA LEU A 67 -11.06 1.87 3.33
C LEU A 67 -10.05 0.71 3.22
N ALA A 68 -9.97 -0.11 4.27
CA ALA A 68 -8.97 -1.15 4.45
C ALA A 68 -9.58 -2.53 4.72
N VAL A 69 -10.76 -2.81 4.16
CA VAL A 69 -11.47 -4.08 4.28
C VAL A 69 -11.11 -5.04 3.14
N LYS A 70 -11.55 -6.29 3.24
CA LYS A 70 -11.39 -7.26 2.15
C LYS A 70 -12.20 -6.84 0.92
N PRO A 71 -11.77 -7.19 -0.30
CA PRO A 71 -12.45 -6.80 -1.54
C PRO A 71 -13.94 -7.15 -1.62
N GLY A 72 -14.35 -8.29 -1.05
CA GLY A 72 -15.75 -8.72 -1.03
C GLY A 72 -16.65 -7.88 -0.12
N ASP A 73 -16.08 -7.23 0.88
CA ASP A 73 -16.83 -6.47 1.90
C ASP A 73 -16.87 -4.96 1.60
N ALA A 74 -16.08 -4.50 0.62
CA ALA A 74 -15.79 -3.09 0.44
C ALA A 74 -17.03 -2.25 0.08
N ILE A 75 -17.84 -2.69 -0.87
CA ILE A 75 -19.04 -1.98 -1.30
C ILE A 75 -20.06 -1.90 -0.16
N ALA A 76 -20.31 -3.00 0.54
CA ALA A 76 -21.21 -3.02 1.69
C ALA A 76 -20.74 -2.08 2.82
N ALA A 77 -19.44 -2.06 3.09
CA ALA A 77 -18.86 -1.17 4.10
C ALA A 77 -19.06 0.31 3.79
N ILE A 78 -19.03 0.70 2.50
CA ILE A 78 -19.21 2.09 2.05
C ILE A 78 -20.72 2.45 2.00
N GLN A 79 -21.54 1.54 1.46
CA GLN A 79 -22.99 1.79 1.35
C GLN A 79 -23.66 1.94 2.72
N GLY A 80 -23.23 1.18 3.72
CA GLY A 80 -23.71 1.31 5.10
C GLY A 80 -23.47 2.70 5.69
N VAL A 81 -22.47 3.44 5.20
CA VAL A 81 -22.17 4.80 5.64
C VAL A 81 -23.06 5.83 4.93
N THR A 82 -23.36 5.63 3.64
CA THR A 82 -24.12 6.60 2.83
C THR A 82 -25.63 6.58 3.15
N THR A 83 -26.16 5.44 3.58
CA THR A 83 -27.59 5.27 3.90
C THR A 83 -27.99 5.83 5.27
N GLN A 84 -27.06 5.83 6.24
CA GLN A 84 -27.37 6.37 7.59
C GLN A 84 -27.39 7.91 7.66
N GLN A 85 -26.95 8.60 6.61
CA GLN A 85 -26.88 10.07 6.56
C GLN A 85 -28.18 10.75 6.09
N THR A 86 -29.23 10.00 5.81
CA THR A 86 -30.56 10.57 5.37
C THR A 86 -31.37 11.22 6.48
N GLY A 87 -30.92 11.26 7.75
CA GLY A 87 -31.63 11.72 8.91
C GLY A 87 -31.34 13.13 9.44
N SER A 88 -30.29 13.82 8.97
CA SER A 88 -30.01 15.24 9.33
C SER A 88 -29.05 15.85 8.30
N PRO A 89 -29.26 17.11 7.85
CA PRO A 89 -28.30 17.80 6.99
C PRO A 89 -26.97 17.91 7.73
N MET A 90 -25.90 17.43 7.09
CA MET A 90 -24.55 17.45 7.67
C MET A 90 -24.18 18.87 8.12
N ARG A 91 -23.85 19.03 9.40
CA ARG A 91 -23.44 20.29 10.05
C ARG A 91 -22.19 20.93 9.42
N TRP A 92 -21.46 20.22 8.57
CA TRP A 92 -20.24 20.71 7.90
C TRP A 92 -20.50 21.55 6.65
N ALA A 93 -21.69 21.43 6.02
CA ALA A 93 -22.06 22.26 4.87
C ALA A 93 -22.22 23.74 5.23
N SER A 94 -22.30 24.10 6.54
CA SER A 94 -22.58 25.44 7.02
C SER A 94 -21.44 26.12 7.78
N GLN A 95 -20.28 25.52 7.99
CA GLN A 95 -19.18 26.09 8.78
C GLN A 95 -17.80 26.15 8.09
N GLY A 96 -17.73 26.00 6.79
CA GLY A 96 -16.49 26.10 6.04
C GLY A 96 -16.24 27.47 5.42
N GLY A 97 -15.96 28.49 6.25
CA GLY A 97 -15.33 29.74 5.81
C GLY A 97 -13.84 29.53 5.52
N GLY A 98 -13.50 28.73 4.49
CA GLY A 98 -12.15 28.57 3.98
C GLY A 98 -12.15 28.89 2.49
N THR A 99 -11.45 29.94 2.09
CA THR A 99 -11.22 30.39 0.72
C THR A 99 -10.39 29.36 -0.06
N GLY A 100 -11.07 28.43 -0.76
CA GLY A 100 -10.45 27.44 -1.62
C GLY A 100 -11.53 26.46 -2.08
N GLY A 101 -12.15 26.73 -3.26
CA GLY A 101 -13.28 25.97 -3.78
C GLY A 101 -12.93 24.52 -4.09
N SER A 102 -13.15 23.60 -3.17
CA SER A 102 -13.31 22.19 -3.48
C SER A 102 -14.80 21.84 -3.36
N ALA A 103 -15.43 21.37 -4.43
CA ALA A 103 -16.77 20.82 -4.42
C ALA A 103 -16.82 19.64 -3.45
N GLY A 104 -17.47 19.83 -2.34
CA GLY A 104 -17.42 19.26 -1.08
C GLY A 104 -17.78 17.84 -0.87
N GLY A 105 -16.98 16.98 -0.54
CA GLY A 105 -17.15 15.69 0.11
C GLY A 105 -15.96 15.40 1.02
N LYS A 106 -16.08 14.42 1.93
CA LYS A 106 -14.92 13.92 2.67
C LYS A 106 -14.00 13.15 1.73
N LEU A 107 -12.70 13.06 2.09
CA LEU A 107 -11.75 12.27 1.33
C LEU A 107 -11.89 10.78 1.70
N LEU A 108 -12.07 9.93 0.68
CA LEU A 108 -12.09 8.46 0.80
C LEU A 108 -10.90 7.87 0.05
N ILE A 109 -10.00 7.25 0.78
CA ILE A 109 -8.80 6.59 0.26
C ILE A 109 -9.02 5.08 0.31
N SER A 110 -9.15 4.42 -0.82
CA SER A 110 -9.32 2.97 -0.89
C SER A 110 -7.98 2.27 -1.13
N ILE A 111 -7.65 1.32 -0.25
CA ILE A 111 -6.52 0.39 -0.47
C ILE A 111 -7.01 -1.01 -0.87
N VAL A 112 -8.24 -1.12 -1.32
CA VAL A 112 -8.89 -2.39 -1.67
C VAL A 112 -8.48 -2.83 -3.07
N ALA A 113 -7.86 -3.99 -3.17
CA ALA A 113 -7.43 -4.56 -4.45
C ALA A 113 -8.64 -4.85 -5.36
N GLY A 114 -8.51 -4.53 -6.67
CA GLY A 114 -9.51 -4.81 -7.68
C GLY A 114 -10.80 -3.99 -7.57
N LEU A 115 -10.85 -2.93 -6.76
CA LEU A 115 -11.97 -2.01 -6.68
C LEU A 115 -11.63 -0.70 -7.40
N SER A 116 -12.33 -0.40 -8.51
CA SER A 116 -12.04 0.78 -9.31
C SER A 116 -12.56 2.07 -8.65
N ILE A 117 -11.97 3.21 -9.00
CA ILE A 117 -12.46 4.54 -8.61
C ILE A 117 -13.92 4.69 -9.01
N ARG A 118 -14.26 4.36 -10.26
CA ARG A 118 -15.63 4.42 -10.75
C ARG A 118 -16.61 3.62 -9.91
N SER A 119 -16.25 2.39 -9.50
CA SER A 119 -17.11 1.56 -8.66
C SER A 119 -17.33 2.18 -7.27
N ILE A 120 -16.30 2.82 -6.71
CA ILE A 120 -16.40 3.51 -5.42
C ILE A 120 -17.28 4.75 -5.57
N GLU A 121 -17.06 5.60 -6.56
CA GLU A 121 -17.83 6.81 -6.82
C GLU A 121 -19.32 6.48 -7.02
N GLN A 122 -19.64 5.48 -7.83
CA GLN A 122 -21.00 5.00 -8.02
C GLN A 122 -21.63 4.49 -6.72
N ALA A 123 -20.90 3.71 -5.92
CA ALA A 123 -21.40 3.17 -4.65
C ALA A 123 -21.64 4.25 -3.59
N THR A 124 -20.92 5.36 -3.67
CA THR A 124 -21.04 6.50 -2.73
C THR A 124 -21.96 7.59 -3.22
N GLY A 125 -22.45 7.54 -4.46
CA GLY A 125 -23.25 8.58 -5.08
C GLY A 125 -22.55 9.93 -5.12
N ASP A 126 -21.27 9.92 -5.47
CA ASP A 126 -20.38 11.09 -5.58
C ASP A 126 -20.28 11.96 -4.31
N LYS A 127 -20.50 11.35 -3.14
CA LYS A 127 -20.44 12.05 -1.84
C LYS A 127 -19.03 12.17 -1.28
N PHE A 128 -18.05 11.55 -1.90
CA PHE A 128 -16.65 11.54 -1.48
C PHE A 128 -15.72 11.94 -2.63
N ARG A 129 -14.65 12.63 -2.28
CA ARG A 129 -13.48 12.72 -3.13
C ARG A 129 -12.70 11.41 -2.96
N VAL A 130 -12.44 10.70 -4.05
CA VAL A 130 -11.92 9.34 -4.00
C VAL A 130 -10.46 9.29 -4.44
N ILE A 131 -9.63 8.57 -3.69
CA ILE A 131 -8.29 8.17 -4.11
C ILE A 131 -8.20 6.64 -4.02
N ARG A 132 -7.71 6.00 -5.07
CA ARG A 132 -7.38 4.59 -5.06
C ARG A 132 -5.88 4.42 -4.87
N VAL A 133 -5.47 3.60 -3.91
CA VAL A 133 -4.07 3.34 -3.59
C VAL A 133 -3.81 1.84 -3.65
N MET A 134 -2.65 1.47 -4.19
CA MET A 134 -2.11 0.12 -4.14
C MET A 134 -0.82 0.11 -3.31
N PRO A 135 -0.91 -0.19 -2.01
CA PRO A 135 0.25 -0.38 -1.14
C PRO A 135 0.78 -1.82 -1.23
N ASN A 136 1.88 -2.09 -0.53
CA ASN A 136 2.40 -3.45 -0.37
C ASN A 136 2.78 -3.78 1.07
N THR A 137 3.04 -5.07 1.35
CA THR A 137 3.28 -5.57 2.71
C THR A 137 4.56 -5.06 3.40
N PRO A 138 5.66 -4.67 2.70
CA PRO A 138 6.80 -4.04 3.34
C PRO A 138 6.49 -2.71 4.07
N ALA A 139 5.33 -2.12 3.87
CA ALA A 139 4.82 -1.03 4.70
C ALA A 139 4.83 -1.38 6.22
N LEU A 140 4.69 -2.66 6.58
CA LEU A 140 4.80 -3.14 7.97
C LEU A 140 6.15 -2.83 8.63
N VAL A 141 7.20 -2.72 7.82
CA VAL A 141 8.56 -2.37 8.26
C VAL A 141 9.00 -1.00 7.74
N LEU A 142 8.06 -0.14 7.34
CA LEU A 142 8.27 1.21 6.83
C LEU A 142 9.12 1.28 5.54
N SER A 143 9.06 0.22 4.76
CA SER A 143 9.75 0.09 3.47
C SER A 143 8.75 -0.26 2.35
N GLY A 144 7.54 0.30 2.45
CA GLY A 144 6.47 0.09 1.48
C GLY A 144 6.72 0.82 0.16
N ALA A 145 6.14 0.27 -0.91
CA ALA A 145 6.00 0.94 -2.19
C ALA A 145 4.50 1.05 -2.51
N SER A 146 3.99 2.28 -2.53
CA SER A 146 2.59 2.58 -2.81
C SER A 146 2.47 3.41 -4.07
N ALA A 147 1.46 3.12 -4.89
CA ALA A 147 1.05 4.04 -5.95
C ALA A 147 -0.43 4.39 -5.77
N PHE A 148 -0.80 5.61 -6.17
CA PHE A 148 -2.18 6.08 -6.04
C PHE A 148 -2.67 6.84 -7.28
N ALA A 149 -3.98 6.84 -7.46
CA ALA A 149 -4.65 7.57 -8.52
C ALA A 149 -5.81 8.37 -7.94
N LEU A 150 -6.00 9.57 -8.49
CA LEU A 150 -7.07 10.48 -8.12
C LEU A 150 -8.36 10.12 -8.84
N GLY A 151 -9.49 10.16 -8.13
CA GLY A 151 -10.82 10.11 -8.69
C GLY A 151 -11.27 11.44 -9.27
N THR A 152 -12.50 11.47 -9.80
CA THR A 152 -13.00 12.61 -10.59
C THR A 152 -13.13 13.91 -9.78
N GLN A 153 -13.36 13.82 -8.48
CA GLN A 153 -13.51 14.97 -7.58
C GLN A 153 -12.29 15.22 -6.67
N ALA A 154 -11.27 14.34 -6.73
CA ALA A 154 -10.08 14.50 -5.90
C ALA A 154 -9.15 15.59 -6.47
N SER A 155 -8.55 16.36 -5.57
CA SER A 155 -7.68 17.50 -5.89
C SER A 155 -6.19 17.16 -5.65
N GLU A 156 -5.31 18.08 -6.06
CA GLU A 156 -3.86 18.00 -5.76
C GLU A 156 -3.58 18.12 -4.26
N GLU A 157 -4.44 18.79 -3.49
CA GLU A 157 -4.36 18.83 -2.03
C GLU A 157 -4.66 17.44 -1.43
N ASP A 158 -5.61 16.71 -2.01
CA ASP A 158 -5.90 15.33 -1.61
C ASP A 158 -4.74 14.39 -1.97
N ALA A 159 -4.07 14.61 -3.10
CA ALA A 159 -2.87 13.89 -3.47
C ALA A 159 -1.77 14.05 -2.40
N LYS A 160 -1.51 15.27 -1.93
CA LYS A 160 -0.54 15.53 -0.86
C LYS A 160 -0.89 14.84 0.46
N ILE A 161 -2.19 14.72 0.77
CA ILE A 161 -2.64 13.94 1.94
C ILE A 161 -2.29 12.46 1.76
N ALA A 162 -2.59 11.87 0.59
CA ALA A 162 -2.23 10.50 0.29
C ALA A 162 -0.71 10.28 0.33
N GLU A 163 0.07 11.16 -0.28
CA GLU A 163 1.54 11.13 -0.21
C GLU A 163 2.05 11.17 1.22
N SER A 164 1.48 12.02 2.07
CA SER A 164 1.90 12.13 3.48
C SER A 164 1.59 10.86 4.27
N ILE A 165 0.40 10.28 4.08
CA ILE A 165 -0.02 9.06 4.78
C ILE A 165 0.82 7.85 4.35
N PHE A 166 0.97 7.62 3.04
CA PHE A 166 1.67 6.44 2.51
C PHE A 166 3.18 6.64 2.47
N GLY A 167 3.66 7.87 2.36
CA GLY A 167 5.07 8.24 2.53
C GLY A 167 5.59 7.96 3.94
N GLY A 168 4.73 8.01 4.96
CA GLY A 168 5.08 7.63 6.33
C GLY A 168 5.42 6.14 6.51
N VAL A 169 5.10 5.30 5.53
CA VAL A 169 5.39 3.84 5.55
C VAL A 169 6.28 3.39 4.38
N GLY A 170 6.88 4.32 3.64
CA GLY A 170 7.76 4.00 2.51
C GLY A 170 7.74 5.09 1.45
N VAL A 171 7.52 4.74 0.19
CA VAL A 171 7.35 5.68 -0.92
C VAL A 171 5.90 5.67 -1.41
N ALA A 172 5.41 6.83 -1.85
CA ALA A 172 4.10 7.00 -2.45
C ALA A 172 4.23 7.80 -3.75
N VAL A 173 3.70 7.28 -4.86
CA VAL A 173 3.79 7.93 -6.16
C VAL A 173 2.41 8.01 -6.81
N GLN A 174 2.09 9.17 -7.39
CA GLN A 174 0.86 9.35 -8.15
C GLN A 174 1.00 8.75 -9.55
N VAL A 175 -0.01 8.01 -9.98
CA VAL A 175 -0.07 7.41 -11.32
C VAL A 175 -1.49 7.54 -11.89
N LYS A 176 -1.65 7.27 -13.19
CA LYS A 176 -2.99 7.07 -13.77
C LYS A 176 -3.60 5.77 -13.25
N GLU A 177 -4.91 5.73 -13.00
CA GLU A 177 -5.59 4.53 -12.46
C GLU A 177 -5.32 3.27 -13.30
N ALA A 178 -5.26 3.39 -14.62
CA ALA A 178 -4.96 2.29 -15.53
C ALA A 178 -3.61 1.59 -15.26
N LEU A 179 -2.68 2.24 -14.56
CA LEU A 179 -1.38 1.66 -14.19
C LEU A 179 -1.41 0.90 -12.85
N LEU A 180 -2.46 1.04 -12.04
CA LEU A 180 -2.51 0.40 -10.71
C LEU A 180 -2.53 -1.13 -10.76
N ASP A 181 -3.01 -1.74 -11.85
CA ASP A 181 -2.93 -3.18 -12.03
C ASP A 181 -1.49 -3.62 -12.33
N THR A 182 -0.74 -2.83 -13.10
CA THR A 182 0.71 -3.04 -13.30
C THR A 182 1.48 -2.85 -12.00
N VAL A 183 1.14 -1.85 -11.21
CA VAL A 183 1.69 -1.65 -9.85
C VAL A 183 1.39 -2.86 -8.97
N THR A 184 0.18 -3.43 -9.06
CA THR A 184 -0.18 -4.66 -8.34
C THR A 184 0.75 -5.81 -8.73
N GLY A 185 1.00 -6.01 -10.03
CA GLY A 185 1.90 -7.04 -10.54
C GLY A 185 3.35 -6.83 -10.13
N LEU A 186 3.83 -5.58 -10.11
CA LEU A 186 5.21 -5.23 -9.80
C LEU A 186 5.48 -5.15 -8.29
N SER A 187 4.81 -4.24 -7.57
CA SER A 187 5.09 -3.96 -6.16
C SER A 187 4.11 -4.60 -5.20
N GLY A 188 2.86 -4.82 -5.59
CA GLY A 188 1.88 -5.52 -4.78
C GLY A 188 2.24 -6.99 -4.56
N SER A 189 2.53 -7.71 -5.64
CA SER A 189 2.93 -9.12 -5.65
C SER A 189 4.44 -9.31 -5.50
N GLY A 190 5.24 -8.30 -5.83
CA GLY A 190 6.71 -8.31 -5.83
C GLY A 190 7.38 -8.83 -4.57
N PRO A 191 6.89 -8.53 -3.35
CA PRO A 191 7.47 -9.09 -2.15
C PRO A 191 7.57 -10.63 -2.15
N ALA A 192 6.57 -11.32 -2.72
CA ALA A 192 6.60 -12.78 -2.85
C ALA A 192 7.74 -13.25 -3.78
N TYR A 193 7.98 -12.56 -4.87
CA TYR A 193 9.08 -12.88 -5.80
C TYR A 193 10.43 -12.70 -5.11
N VAL A 194 10.58 -11.60 -4.36
CA VAL A 194 11.81 -11.31 -3.60
C VAL A 194 12.04 -12.33 -2.50
N TYR A 195 10.99 -12.79 -1.80
CA TYR A 195 11.13 -13.86 -0.79
C TYR A 195 11.62 -15.16 -1.44
N THR A 196 11.11 -15.52 -2.63
CA THR A 196 11.59 -16.68 -3.39
C THR A 196 13.07 -16.52 -3.80
N VAL A 197 13.48 -15.32 -4.22
CA VAL A 197 14.89 -15.03 -4.53
C VAL A 197 15.79 -15.18 -3.29
N ILE A 198 15.37 -14.64 -2.15
CA ILE A 198 16.10 -14.74 -0.88
C ILE A 198 16.25 -16.20 -0.46
N GLU A 199 15.18 -17.00 -0.54
CA GLU A 199 15.17 -18.41 -0.23
C GLU A 199 16.15 -19.18 -1.13
N ALA A 200 16.08 -18.98 -2.44
CA ALA A 200 16.96 -19.62 -3.41
C ALA A 200 18.45 -19.27 -3.17
N LEU A 201 18.77 -18.01 -2.87
CA LEU A 201 20.13 -17.59 -2.50
C LEU A 201 20.61 -18.27 -1.22
N ALA A 202 19.76 -18.38 -0.21
CA ALA A 202 20.07 -19.07 1.04
C ALA A 202 20.29 -20.56 0.81
N ASP A 203 19.47 -21.21 -0.05
CA ASP A 203 19.63 -22.61 -0.44
C ASP A 203 20.97 -22.85 -1.15
N GLY A 204 21.35 -21.97 -2.05
CA GLY A 204 22.66 -21.97 -2.70
C GLY A 204 23.81 -21.88 -1.68
N GLY A 205 23.67 -21.00 -0.68
CA GLY A 205 24.64 -20.89 0.42
C GLY A 205 24.77 -22.19 1.23
N VAL A 206 23.64 -22.82 1.54
CA VAL A 206 23.62 -24.10 2.27
C VAL A 206 24.23 -25.22 1.43
N LEU A 207 23.91 -25.28 0.13
CA LEU A 207 24.52 -26.25 -0.79
C LEU A 207 26.04 -26.13 -0.82
N MET A 208 26.57 -24.92 -0.64
CA MET A 208 28.02 -24.65 -0.59
C MET A 208 28.63 -24.69 0.82
N GLY A 209 27.86 -25.18 1.83
CA GLY A 209 28.35 -25.48 3.16
C GLY A 209 28.08 -24.46 4.26
N LEU A 210 27.33 -23.39 3.98
CA LEU A 210 26.93 -22.45 5.03
C LEU A 210 25.82 -23.06 5.93
N PRO A 211 25.84 -22.79 7.25
CA PRO A 211 24.69 -23.07 8.10
C PRO A 211 23.43 -22.31 7.62
N ARG A 212 22.26 -22.95 7.69
CA ARG A 212 20.98 -22.41 7.18
C ARG A 212 20.67 -20.99 7.68
N GLU A 213 20.80 -20.77 8.98
CA GLU A 213 20.49 -19.46 9.59
C GLU A 213 21.42 -18.35 9.05
N LEU A 214 22.71 -18.64 8.94
CA LEU A 214 23.69 -17.70 8.40
C LEU A 214 23.44 -17.42 6.92
N ALA A 215 23.17 -18.47 6.12
CA ALA A 215 22.86 -18.33 4.70
C ALA A 215 21.62 -17.43 4.49
N LEU A 216 20.54 -17.64 5.26
CA LEU A 216 19.33 -16.82 5.18
C LEU A 216 19.59 -15.36 5.57
N GLN A 217 20.33 -15.14 6.66
CA GLN A 217 20.67 -13.78 7.12
C GLN A 217 21.48 -13.02 6.07
N LEU A 218 22.49 -13.67 5.50
CA LEU A 218 23.36 -13.06 4.45
C LEU A 218 22.56 -12.79 3.18
N ALA A 219 21.74 -13.73 2.71
CA ALA A 219 20.91 -13.57 1.52
C ALA A 219 19.92 -12.38 1.68
N ALA A 220 19.19 -12.33 2.78
CA ALA A 220 18.24 -11.26 3.04
C ALA A 220 18.94 -9.89 3.11
N LYS A 221 20.09 -9.79 3.79
CA LYS A 221 20.84 -8.54 3.92
C LYS A 221 21.46 -8.11 2.58
N THR A 222 21.91 -9.06 1.75
CA THR A 222 22.43 -8.79 0.42
C THR A 222 21.35 -8.19 -0.48
N VAL A 223 20.17 -8.79 -0.53
CA VAL A 223 19.06 -8.26 -1.35
C VAL A 223 18.63 -6.87 -0.88
N ALA A 224 18.47 -6.68 0.43
CA ALA A 224 18.11 -5.39 1.00
C ALA A 224 19.18 -4.32 0.68
N GLY A 225 20.46 -4.63 0.85
CA GLY A 225 21.57 -3.71 0.55
C GLY A 225 21.68 -3.36 -0.92
N ALA A 226 21.48 -4.32 -1.81
CA ALA A 226 21.49 -4.08 -3.25
C ALA A 226 20.34 -3.16 -3.69
N ALA A 227 19.13 -3.34 -3.14
CA ALA A 227 18.00 -2.46 -3.39
C ALA A 227 18.27 -1.04 -2.87
N GLU A 228 18.83 -0.91 -1.67
CA GLU A 228 19.18 0.36 -1.06
C GLU A 228 20.25 1.11 -1.90
N MET A 229 21.24 0.41 -2.42
CA MET A 229 22.24 1.00 -3.33
C MET A 229 21.60 1.60 -4.59
N VAL A 230 20.61 0.96 -5.18
CA VAL A 230 19.86 1.52 -6.33
C VAL A 230 19.12 2.79 -5.94
N LEU A 231 18.41 2.76 -4.81
CA LEU A 231 17.60 3.88 -4.34
C LEU A 231 18.45 5.11 -3.96
N GLN A 232 19.55 4.89 -3.25
CA GLN A 232 20.39 6.01 -2.76
C GLN A 232 21.30 6.57 -3.84
N SER A 233 21.88 5.73 -4.71
CA SER A 233 22.78 6.22 -5.74
C SER A 233 22.09 6.79 -6.97
N GLY A 234 20.84 6.38 -7.23
CA GLY A 234 20.13 6.69 -8.47
C GLY A 234 20.76 6.08 -9.73
N LEU A 235 21.78 5.25 -9.58
CA LEU A 235 22.46 4.61 -10.70
C LEU A 235 21.63 3.47 -11.28
N HIS A 236 21.74 3.28 -12.58
CA HIS A 236 21.10 2.15 -13.24
C HIS A 236 21.65 0.82 -12.69
N PRO A 237 20.80 -0.19 -12.39
CA PRO A 237 21.24 -1.47 -11.81
C PRO A 237 22.38 -2.16 -12.58
N ALA A 238 22.45 -2.02 -13.92
CA ALA A 238 23.54 -2.58 -14.70
C ALA A 238 24.91 -1.95 -14.37
N VAL A 239 24.93 -0.64 -14.07
CA VAL A 239 26.18 0.06 -13.67
C VAL A 239 26.65 -0.46 -12.30
N LEU A 240 25.74 -0.60 -11.34
CA LEU A 240 26.07 -1.14 -10.01
C LEU A 240 26.54 -2.61 -10.12
N ARG A 241 25.91 -3.40 -10.98
CA ARG A 241 26.34 -4.78 -11.25
C ARG A 241 27.77 -4.83 -11.81
N ASP A 242 28.10 -3.97 -12.78
CA ASP A 242 29.43 -3.92 -13.39
C ASP A 242 30.51 -3.51 -12.37
N GLN A 243 30.21 -2.63 -11.43
CA GLN A 243 31.14 -2.23 -10.38
C GLN A 243 31.56 -3.38 -9.44
N VAL A 244 30.77 -4.44 -9.32
CA VAL A 244 31.07 -5.62 -8.51
C VAL A 244 31.51 -6.83 -9.36
N THR A 245 31.71 -6.62 -10.67
CA THR A 245 32.03 -7.70 -11.63
C THR A 245 33.44 -7.56 -12.16
N SER A 246 34.38 -8.27 -11.54
CA SER A 246 35.75 -8.31 -11.98
C SER A 246 35.98 -9.33 -13.14
N PRO A 247 36.93 -9.10 -14.05
CA PRO A 247 37.26 -10.05 -15.12
C PRO A 247 37.64 -11.43 -14.55
N GLY A 248 36.96 -12.49 -15.01
CA GLY A 248 37.21 -13.87 -14.55
C GLY A 248 36.84 -14.13 -13.07
N GLY A 249 36.15 -13.19 -12.43
CA GLY A 249 35.81 -13.29 -10.99
C GLY A 249 34.58 -14.15 -10.70
N THR A 250 34.28 -14.32 -9.41
CA THR A 250 33.14 -15.12 -8.93
C THR A 250 31.79 -14.53 -9.34
N THR A 251 31.71 -13.21 -9.43
CA THR A 251 30.47 -12.51 -9.79
C THR A 251 30.07 -12.80 -11.23
N ILE A 252 31.01 -12.72 -12.20
CA ILE A 252 30.67 -12.97 -13.60
C ILE A 252 30.27 -14.43 -13.83
N ALA A 253 30.91 -15.40 -13.16
CA ALA A 253 30.53 -16.81 -13.24
C ALA A 253 29.11 -17.05 -12.67
N GLY A 254 28.76 -16.38 -11.56
CA GLY A 254 27.41 -16.44 -11.00
C GLY A 254 26.37 -15.80 -11.94
N ILE A 255 26.69 -14.67 -12.57
CA ILE A 255 25.80 -14.01 -13.55
C ILE A 255 25.56 -14.93 -14.76
N GLU A 256 26.60 -15.58 -15.30
CA GLU A 256 26.45 -16.54 -16.38
C GLU A 256 25.44 -17.64 -16.05
N ALA A 257 25.54 -18.21 -14.86
CA ALA A 257 24.60 -19.25 -14.41
C ALA A 257 23.17 -18.72 -14.28
N LEU A 258 22.96 -17.48 -13.79
CA LEU A 258 21.65 -16.85 -13.71
C LEU A 258 21.05 -16.56 -15.10
N GLU A 259 21.84 -16.09 -16.04
CA GLU A 259 21.39 -15.84 -17.42
C GLU A 259 21.03 -17.17 -18.11
N ALA A 260 21.85 -18.21 -17.98
CA ALA A 260 21.56 -19.55 -18.50
C ALA A 260 20.27 -20.13 -17.89
N GLY A 261 20.00 -19.86 -16.61
CA GLY A 261 18.77 -20.24 -15.91
C GLY A 261 17.53 -19.38 -16.24
N GLY A 262 17.68 -18.33 -17.05
CA GLY A 262 16.56 -17.51 -17.52
C GLY A 262 15.92 -16.61 -16.43
N LEU A 263 16.68 -16.20 -15.40
CA LEU A 263 16.17 -15.39 -14.28
C LEU A 263 15.39 -14.15 -14.74
N ARG A 264 15.92 -13.40 -15.72
CA ARG A 264 15.25 -12.18 -16.23
C ARG A 264 13.90 -12.49 -16.86
N ALA A 265 13.85 -13.53 -17.72
CA ALA A 265 12.63 -13.94 -18.37
C ALA A 265 11.55 -14.35 -17.35
N SER A 266 11.97 -15.09 -16.32
CA SER A 266 11.06 -15.55 -15.24
C SER A 266 10.48 -14.40 -14.45
N LEU A 267 11.29 -13.40 -14.06
CA LEU A 267 10.82 -12.22 -13.31
C LEU A 267 9.89 -11.35 -14.16
N ILE A 268 10.20 -11.13 -15.44
CA ILE A 268 9.34 -10.38 -16.36
C ILE A 268 8.00 -11.11 -16.54
N ALA A 269 8.02 -12.43 -16.71
CA ALA A 269 6.82 -13.24 -16.84
C ALA A 269 5.96 -13.21 -15.57
N ALA A 270 6.56 -13.23 -14.39
CA ALA A 270 5.84 -13.13 -13.12
C ALA A 270 5.08 -11.81 -12.99
N VAL A 271 5.72 -10.68 -13.28
CA VAL A 271 5.06 -9.35 -13.26
C VAL A 271 3.92 -9.29 -14.26
N ARG A 272 4.13 -9.79 -15.49
CA ARG A 272 3.09 -9.85 -16.52
C ARG A 272 1.88 -10.67 -16.06
N ALA A 273 2.10 -11.90 -15.63
CA ALA A 273 1.04 -12.80 -15.21
C ALA A 273 0.21 -12.23 -14.04
N ALA A 274 0.88 -11.60 -13.07
CA ALA A 274 0.20 -10.98 -11.94
C ALA A 274 -0.58 -9.72 -12.34
N THR A 275 -0.07 -8.93 -13.29
CA THR A 275 -0.78 -7.77 -13.86
C THR A 275 -2.06 -8.22 -14.59
N GLU A 276 -1.94 -9.20 -15.48
CA GLU A 276 -3.07 -9.76 -16.22
C GLU A 276 -4.14 -10.31 -15.28
N ARG A 277 -3.71 -10.98 -14.21
CA ARG A 277 -4.63 -11.49 -13.19
C ARG A 277 -5.31 -10.38 -12.40
N ALA A 278 -4.59 -9.31 -12.06
CA ALA A 278 -5.16 -8.13 -11.39
C ALA A 278 -6.25 -7.49 -12.25
N THR A 279 -6.00 -7.29 -13.54
CA THR A 279 -6.97 -6.76 -14.50
C THR A 279 -8.21 -7.64 -14.61
N ALA A 280 -8.02 -8.97 -14.73
CA ALA A 280 -9.14 -9.92 -14.80
C ALA A 280 -10.00 -9.90 -13.52
N LEU A 281 -9.41 -9.75 -12.35
CA LEU A 281 -10.13 -9.63 -11.08
C LEU A 281 -10.90 -8.31 -10.96
N GLY A 282 -10.39 -7.23 -11.53
CA GLY A 282 -11.08 -5.93 -11.60
C GLY A 282 -12.27 -5.94 -12.57
N ALA A 283 -12.15 -6.64 -13.70
CA ALA A 283 -13.20 -6.73 -14.72
C ALA A 283 -14.38 -7.64 -14.30
N ALA A 284 -14.17 -8.57 -13.38
CA ALA A 284 -15.18 -9.52 -12.90
C ALA A 284 -16.13 -8.95 -11.83
N LYS A 285 -16.00 -7.68 -11.49
CA LYS A 285 -16.81 -6.94 -10.51
C LYS A 285 -17.59 -5.83 -11.18
#